data_b87d20c9d6f5fbb170e91e402bcd9302
#
_entry.id   b87d20c9d6f5fbb170e91e402bcd9302
#
_cell.length_a   1.000
_cell.length_b   1.000
_cell.length_c   1.000
_cell.angle_alpha   90.00
_cell.angle_beta   90.00
_cell.angle_gamma   90.00
#
_symmetry.space_group_name_H-M   'P 1'
#
loop_
_entity.id
_entity.type
_entity.pdbx_description
1 polymer ?
#
loop_
_entity_poly.entity_id
_entity_poly.type
_entity_poly.pdbx_seq_one_letter_code
_entity_poly.pdbx_strand_id
1 'polypeptide(L)'
;MIRRSFPLPAAVAAFMLTAGSAALAQVVDHDKVRCEPVAKEEMKPQMDLQRKLTSEGWKVRQVKNFNGCYEVYGFDASGKRVEAFFNPKTFDKVGEVKQPE
;
A
#
# COMPACT_ATOMS: atom_id res chain seq x y z
N MET A 1 35.68 -25.60 49.02
CA MET A 1 34.35 -25.04 48.83
C MET A 1 34.20 -24.46 47.42
N ILE A 2 33.22 -24.95 46.77
CA ILE A 2 33.07 -24.64 45.33
C ILE A 2 32.09 -23.51 45.20
N ARG A 3 32.58 -22.47 44.53
CA ARG A 3 31.71 -21.37 44.24
C ARG A 3 31.18 -21.52 42.84
N ARG A 4 29.94 -21.56 42.75
CA ARG A 4 29.29 -21.59 41.47
C ARG A 4 28.92 -20.20 41.05
N SER A 5 29.64 -19.72 40.08
CA SER A 5 29.20 -18.53 39.39
C SER A 5 28.30 -18.98 38.26
N PHE A 6 27.09 -18.57 38.34
CA PHE A 6 26.18 -18.80 37.23
C PHE A 6 26.30 -17.62 36.32
N PRO A 7 26.79 -17.85 35.10
CA PRO A 7 26.64 -16.80 34.12
C PRO A 7 25.16 -16.60 33.95
N LEU A 8 24.70 -15.45 34.30
CA LEU A 8 23.36 -15.05 33.93
C LEU A 8 23.27 -15.17 32.43
N PRO A 9 22.29 -15.94 31.93
CA PRO A 9 22.05 -15.87 30.51
C PRO A 9 21.70 -14.42 30.24
N ALA A 10 22.53 -13.79 29.48
CA ALA A 10 22.15 -12.52 28.91
C ALA A 10 20.81 -12.77 28.25
N ALA A 11 19.79 -12.23 28.85
CA ALA A 11 18.51 -12.20 28.19
C ALA A 11 18.74 -11.36 26.95
N VAL A 12 19.03 -12.01 25.87
CA VAL A 12 18.96 -11.37 24.59
C VAL A 12 17.50 -11.08 24.40
N ALA A 13 17.10 -9.92 24.83
CA ALA A 13 15.86 -9.39 24.37
C ALA A 13 16.03 -9.23 22.87
N ALA A 14 15.63 -10.25 22.15
CA ALA A 14 15.46 -10.10 20.74
C ALA A 14 14.35 -9.07 20.59
N PHE A 15 14.72 -7.83 20.44
CA PHE A 15 13.81 -6.85 19.93
C PHE A 15 13.51 -7.27 18.51
N MET A 16 12.50 -8.04 18.36
CA MET A 16 11.81 -8.10 17.11
C MET A 16 11.22 -6.71 16.91
N LEU A 17 12.03 -5.84 16.35
CA LEU A 17 11.50 -4.70 15.67
C LEU A 17 10.72 -5.28 14.49
N THR A 18 9.50 -5.65 14.75
CA THR A 18 8.53 -5.59 13.70
C THR A 18 8.38 -4.12 13.41
N ALA A 19 9.31 -3.59 12.64
CA ALA A 19 9.02 -2.38 11.93
C ALA A 19 7.76 -2.72 11.17
N GLY A 20 6.63 -2.27 11.70
CA GLY A 20 5.45 -2.21 10.90
C GLY A 20 5.90 -1.50 9.64
N SER A 21 6.08 -2.23 8.57
CA SER A 21 6.30 -1.62 7.30
C SER A 21 5.07 -0.78 7.05
N ALA A 22 5.14 0.49 7.47
CA ALA A 22 4.36 1.46 6.78
C ALA A 22 4.70 1.21 5.33
N ALA A 23 3.74 0.66 4.60
CA ALA A 23 3.92 0.47 3.19
C ALA A 23 4.21 1.85 2.63
N LEU A 24 5.50 2.16 2.52
CA LEU A 24 5.92 3.34 1.80
C LEU A 24 5.34 3.16 0.42
N ALA A 25 4.41 4.06 0.08
CA ALA A 25 3.84 4.08 -1.24
C ALA A 25 4.99 4.11 -2.23
N GLN A 26 5.13 3.05 -3.00
CA GLN A 26 6.17 2.96 -4.00
C GLN A 26 5.92 4.03 -5.05
N VAL A 27 6.89 4.93 -5.21
CA VAL A 27 6.84 5.94 -6.25
C VAL A 27 7.17 5.27 -7.58
N VAL A 28 6.30 5.45 -8.55
CA VAL A 28 6.43 4.82 -9.87
C VAL A 28 6.33 5.88 -10.97
N ASP A 29 6.90 5.54 -12.13
CA ASP A 29 6.69 6.32 -13.35
C ASP A 29 5.36 5.90 -13.97
N HIS A 30 4.50 6.87 -14.24
CA HIS A 30 3.18 6.63 -14.81
C HIS A 30 3.20 5.65 -15.99
N ASP A 31 4.08 5.89 -16.95
CA ASP A 31 4.09 5.10 -18.18
C ASP A 31 4.64 3.68 -18.00
N LYS A 32 5.25 3.41 -16.87
CA LYS A 32 5.83 2.09 -16.56
C LYS A 32 4.95 1.24 -15.67
N VAL A 33 3.86 1.80 -15.16
CA VAL A 33 2.95 1.06 -14.28
C VAL A 33 2.20 0.02 -15.09
N ARG A 34 2.18 -1.19 -14.57
CA ARG A 34 1.41 -2.30 -15.11
C ARG A 34 0.92 -3.17 -13.98
N CYS A 35 -0.33 -3.59 -14.08
CA CYS A 35 -0.88 -4.64 -13.24
C CYS A 35 -0.99 -5.91 -14.06
N GLU A 36 -0.86 -7.06 -13.40
CA GLU A 36 -1.11 -8.33 -14.07
C GLU A 36 -2.54 -8.35 -14.60
N PRO A 37 -2.75 -8.90 -15.80
CA PRO A 37 -4.10 -8.99 -16.34
C PRO A 37 -5.00 -9.77 -15.40
N VAL A 38 -6.16 -9.19 -15.12
CA VAL A 38 -7.20 -9.80 -14.30
C VAL A 38 -8.36 -10.12 -15.21
N ALA A 39 -8.88 -11.35 -15.15
CA ALA A 39 -10.06 -11.72 -15.90
C ALA A 39 -11.21 -10.80 -15.48
N LYS A 40 -12.01 -10.38 -16.44
CA LYS A 40 -13.10 -9.43 -16.20
C LYS A 40 -14.02 -9.88 -15.06
N GLU A 41 -14.26 -11.19 -14.98
CA GLU A 41 -15.12 -11.78 -13.95
C GLU A 41 -14.50 -11.70 -12.54
N GLU A 42 -13.18 -11.53 -12.46
CA GLU A 42 -12.47 -11.42 -11.18
C GLU A 42 -12.21 -9.97 -10.79
N MET A 43 -12.47 -9.03 -11.67
CA MET A 43 -12.32 -7.61 -11.36
C MET A 43 -13.45 -7.16 -10.46
N LYS A 44 -13.09 -6.54 -9.33
CA LYS A 44 -14.08 -5.88 -8.51
C LYS A 44 -14.47 -4.56 -9.18
N PRO A 45 -15.71 -4.11 -9.03
CA PRO A 45 -16.13 -2.84 -9.65
C PRO A 45 -15.31 -1.65 -9.17
N GLN A 46 -15.07 -0.70 -10.07
CA GLN A 46 -14.41 0.56 -9.72
C GLN A 46 -15.13 1.28 -8.57
N MET A 47 -16.45 1.19 -8.54
CA MET A 47 -17.24 1.81 -7.49
C MET A 47 -16.90 1.24 -6.11
N ASP A 48 -16.60 -0.04 -6.02
CA ASP A 48 -16.22 -0.67 -4.75
C ASP A 48 -14.87 -0.12 -4.27
N LEU A 49 -13.92 0.09 -5.17
CA LEU A 49 -12.66 0.73 -4.84
C LEU A 49 -12.88 2.16 -4.35
N GLN A 50 -13.74 2.91 -5.05
CA GLN A 50 -14.06 4.28 -4.66
C GLN A 50 -14.67 4.32 -3.26
N ARG A 51 -15.59 3.42 -2.97
CA ARG A 51 -16.21 3.33 -1.63
C ARG A 51 -15.19 2.99 -0.56
N LYS A 52 -14.31 2.04 -0.85
CA LYS A 52 -13.25 1.65 0.07
C LYS A 52 -12.37 2.84 0.41
N LEU A 53 -11.87 3.53 -0.60
CA LEU A 53 -10.99 4.68 -0.39
C LEU A 53 -11.71 5.82 0.32
N THR A 54 -12.96 6.08 -0.04
CA THR A 54 -13.76 7.11 0.61
C THR A 54 -13.96 6.78 2.09
N SER A 55 -14.20 5.51 2.41
CA SER A 55 -14.33 5.08 3.81
C SER A 55 -13.03 5.23 4.60
N GLU A 56 -11.90 5.24 3.91
CA GLU A 56 -10.59 5.43 4.51
C GLU A 56 -10.18 6.91 4.58
N GLY A 57 -11.08 7.80 4.19
CA GLY A 57 -10.85 9.24 4.27
C GLY A 57 -10.35 9.90 2.99
N TRP A 58 -10.27 9.16 1.91
CA TRP A 58 -9.86 9.73 0.63
C TRP A 58 -10.99 10.56 0.01
N LYS A 59 -10.58 11.53 -0.79
CA LYS A 59 -11.48 12.23 -1.71
C LYS A 59 -11.14 11.81 -3.11
N VAL A 60 -11.92 10.86 -3.64
CA VAL A 60 -11.71 10.33 -4.98
C VAL A 60 -12.31 11.24 -6.02
N ARG A 61 -11.52 11.67 -7.00
CA ARG A 61 -11.98 12.53 -8.09
C ARG A 61 -12.32 11.73 -9.33
N GLN A 62 -11.51 10.72 -9.62
CA GLN A 62 -11.67 9.92 -10.81
C GLN A 62 -11.03 8.55 -10.62
N VAL A 63 -11.67 7.53 -11.15
CA VAL A 63 -11.11 6.17 -11.27
C VAL A 63 -11.18 5.78 -12.73
N LYS A 64 -10.09 5.28 -13.27
CA LYS A 64 -10.08 4.78 -14.65
C LYS A 64 -9.18 3.57 -14.78
N ASN A 65 -9.32 2.86 -15.88
CA ASN A 65 -8.46 1.73 -16.20
C ASN A 65 -7.17 2.22 -16.84
N PHE A 66 -6.05 1.66 -16.43
CA PHE A 66 -4.77 1.98 -17.01
C PHE A 66 -3.82 0.78 -16.89
N ASN A 67 -3.38 0.24 -18.01
CA ASN A 67 -2.43 -0.89 -18.06
C ASN A 67 -2.77 -2.03 -17.09
N GLY A 68 -4.03 -2.41 -17.04
CA GLY A 68 -4.50 -3.50 -16.17
C GLY A 68 -4.76 -3.08 -14.73
N CYS A 69 -4.42 -1.85 -14.35
CA CYS A 69 -4.68 -1.32 -13.02
C CYS A 69 -5.94 -0.47 -12.99
N TYR A 70 -6.45 -0.20 -11.80
CA TYR A 70 -7.31 0.95 -11.57
C TYR A 70 -6.43 2.13 -11.16
N GLU A 71 -6.54 3.20 -11.91
CA GLU A 71 -5.84 4.45 -11.62
C GLU A 71 -6.79 5.41 -10.94
N VAL A 72 -6.38 5.90 -9.76
CA VAL A 72 -7.21 6.77 -8.94
C VAL A 72 -6.55 8.14 -8.82
N TYR A 73 -7.32 9.16 -9.13
CA TYR A 73 -6.94 10.56 -8.94
C TYR A 73 -7.75 11.13 -7.79
N GLY A 74 -7.12 11.83 -6.89
CA GLY A 74 -7.80 12.47 -5.79
C GLY A 74 -6.86 12.94 -4.71
N PHE A 75 -7.39 12.95 -3.48
CA PHE A 75 -6.63 13.31 -2.28
C PHE A 75 -6.70 12.15 -1.30
N ASP A 76 -5.57 11.80 -0.69
CA ASP A 76 -5.55 10.75 0.31
C ASP A 76 -6.11 11.23 1.65
N ALA A 77 -6.10 10.35 2.66
CA ALA A 77 -6.66 10.66 3.97
C ALA A 77 -5.98 11.85 4.66
N SER A 78 -4.73 12.14 4.30
CA SER A 78 -4.00 13.29 4.84
C SER A 78 -4.25 14.58 4.07
N GLY A 79 -5.06 14.51 3.00
CA GLY A 79 -5.34 15.66 2.15
C GLY A 79 -4.31 15.90 1.06
N LYS A 80 -3.36 15.00 0.89
CA LYS A 80 -2.34 15.11 -0.13
C LYS A 80 -2.91 14.68 -1.48
N ARG A 81 -2.63 15.44 -2.54
CA ARG A 81 -3.02 15.06 -3.89
C ARG A 81 -2.24 13.83 -4.32
N VAL A 82 -2.95 12.84 -4.84
CA VAL A 82 -2.35 11.56 -5.25
C VAL A 82 -2.88 11.11 -6.61
N GLU A 83 -2.04 10.38 -7.29
CA GLU A 83 -2.37 9.58 -8.45
C GLU A 83 -1.83 8.18 -8.15
N ALA A 84 -2.73 7.26 -7.87
CA ALA A 84 -2.36 5.95 -7.34
C ALA A 84 -2.95 4.83 -8.17
N PHE A 85 -2.27 3.68 -8.15
CA PHE A 85 -2.67 2.51 -8.93
C PHE A 85 -2.99 1.36 -8.01
N PHE A 86 -4.05 0.64 -8.35
CA PHE A 86 -4.57 -0.45 -7.53
C PHE A 86 -4.80 -1.68 -8.40
N ASN A 87 -4.57 -2.85 -7.80
CA ASN A 87 -4.91 -4.10 -8.43
C ASN A 87 -6.45 -4.25 -8.46
N PRO A 88 -7.06 -4.48 -9.64
CA PRO A 88 -8.52 -4.56 -9.72
C PRO A 88 -9.12 -5.77 -9.00
N LYS A 89 -8.34 -6.81 -8.74
CA LYS A 89 -8.82 -8.02 -8.07
C LYS A 89 -8.76 -7.90 -6.57
N THR A 90 -7.68 -7.35 -6.03
CA THR A 90 -7.41 -7.31 -4.60
C THR A 90 -7.60 -5.95 -3.98
N PHE A 91 -7.52 -4.88 -4.79
CA PHE A 91 -7.44 -3.49 -4.37
C PHE A 91 -6.15 -3.15 -3.64
N ASP A 92 -5.14 -4.00 -3.76
CA ASP A 92 -3.82 -3.67 -3.25
C ASP A 92 -3.24 -2.50 -4.03
N LYS A 93 -2.64 -1.57 -3.31
CA LYS A 93 -1.98 -0.43 -3.93
C LYS A 93 -0.66 -0.87 -4.54
N VAL A 94 -0.46 -0.59 -5.82
CA VAL A 94 0.75 -0.98 -6.55
C VAL A 94 1.77 0.12 -6.57
N GLY A 95 1.33 1.36 -6.50
CA GLY A 95 2.23 2.50 -6.49
C GLY A 95 1.53 3.83 -6.61
N GLU A 96 2.31 4.89 -6.50
CA GLU A 96 1.85 6.27 -6.67
C GLU A 96 2.79 7.02 -7.58
N VAL A 97 2.25 7.89 -8.40
CA VAL A 97 3.03 8.82 -9.20
C VAL A 97 3.37 10.03 -8.33
N LYS A 98 4.62 10.46 -8.39
CA LYS A 98 5.03 11.66 -7.68
C LYS A 98 4.28 12.87 -8.25
N GLN A 99 3.59 13.59 -7.39
CA GLN A 99 2.88 14.79 -7.79
C GLN A 99 3.81 15.99 -7.73
N PRO A 100 3.66 16.96 -8.67
CA PRO A 100 4.39 18.20 -8.58
C PRO A 100 3.97 18.96 -7.32
N GLU A 101 4.95 19.55 -6.66
CA GLU A 101 4.70 20.40 -5.50
C GLU A 101 4.13 21.76 -5.94
#